data_40a8eeba7197a087e4ea3e202e090676
#
_entry.id   40a8eeba7197a087e4ea3e202e090676
#
_cell.length_a   1.000
_cell.length_b   1.000
_cell.length_c   1.000
_cell.angle_alpha   90.00
_cell.angle_beta   90.00
_cell.angle_gamma   90.00
#
_symmetry.space_group_name_H-M   'P 1'
#
loop_
_entity.id
_entity.type
_entity.pdbx_description
1 polymer ?
#
loop_
_entity_poly.entity_id
_entity_poly.type
_entity_poly.pdbx_seq_one_letter_code
_entity_poly.pdbx_strand_id
1 'polypeptide(L)'
;MTKLWFDSSISPVKAAVFAAAFTMCTPAVMAEEASQPAQSATPAPATKATKEFTEDDVNKRVQEVIAERSKDGAFVFHDPKLDADLDLEFEQIKIVRGMEGYGWFANVIFHDKDEARKQYAIDFWFKPEGDQLTLMDIRVQKGPKQDGDSYYMLTRMPVAWWWLPVQEHPGDMEVTRAWQVMSAIHNYIATHKDAKGALEIKDDKTGETLPLDFVEIHQPVRHLKKDGEYFVCTDFRKPGSKDEYYDIDFWVNQKSGKLEVDNVKIHKIPVQEDGVWTQQPRYTFEGMDFDVTN
;
A
#
# COMPACT_ATOMS: atom_id res chain seq x y z
N MET A 1 -21.40 -1.73 -46.74
CA MET A 1 -21.75 -3.16 -46.70
C MET A 1 -20.49 -3.98 -46.98
N THR A 2 -19.82 -4.47 -45.96
CA THR A 2 -18.70 -5.40 -46.15
C THR A 2 -18.77 -6.39 -45.00
N LYS A 3 -19.09 -7.63 -45.33
CA LYS A 3 -19.21 -8.77 -44.44
C LYS A 3 -17.82 -9.33 -44.12
N LEU A 4 -17.49 -9.42 -42.82
CA LEU A 4 -16.36 -10.19 -42.30
C LEU A 4 -16.83 -11.61 -41.94
N TRP A 5 -16.21 -12.59 -42.53
CA TRP A 5 -16.38 -14.03 -42.26
C TRP A 5 -15.44 -14.42 -41.11
N PHE A 6 -15.99 -15.07 -40.10
CA PHE A 6 -15.22 -15.83 -39.11
C PHE A 6 -15.10 -17.27 -39.55
N ASP A 7 -13.87 -17.73 -39.71
CA ASP A 7 -13.55 -19.12 -39.97
C ASP A 7 -13.08 -19.78 -38.66
N SER A 8 -13.84 -20.75 -38.18
CA SER A 8 -13.56 -21.49 -36.95
C SER A 8 -13.20 -22.93 -37.31
N SER A 9 -11.90 -23.22 -37.39
CA SER A 9 -11.39 -24.58 -37.50
C SER A 9 -10.86 -25.11 -36.18
N ILE A 10 -11.64 -25.97 -35.54
CA ILE A 10 -11.25 -26.74 -34.34
C ILE A 10 -10.69 -28.09 -34.80
N SER A 11 -9.42 -28.35 -34.48
CA SER A 11 -8.80 -29.68 -34.68
C SER A 11 -8.92 -30.51 -33.38
N PRO A 12 -9.24 -31.81 -33.49
CA PRO A 12 -9.36 -32.69 -32.33
C PRO A 12 -8.01 -33.24 -31.88
N VAL A 13 -7.72 -33.09 -30.57
CA VAL A 13 -6.58 -33.73 -29.92
C VAL A 13 -6.92 -35.19 -29.60
N LYS A 14 -6.11 -36.10 -30.09
CA LYS A 14 -6.19 -37.54 -29.83
C LYS A 14 -5.69 -37.85 -28.42
N ALA A 15 -6.52 -38.49 -27.61
CA ALA A 15 -6.14 -39.06 -26.34
C ALA A 15 -5.35 -40.38 -26.56
N ALA A 16 -4.15 -40.47 -26.02
CA ALA A 16 -3.38 -41.71 -25.93
C ALA A 16 -3.53 -42.28 -24.50
N VAL A 17 -4.07 -43.50 -24.47
CA VAL A 17 -4.19 -44.31 -23.24
C VAL A 17 -2.87 -45.05 -23.05
N PHE A 18 -2.19 -44.82 -21.94
CA PHE A 18 -1.07 -45.67 -21.51
C PHE A 18 -1.51 -46.55 -20.34
N ALA A 19 -1.47 -47.84 -20.55
CA ALA A 19 -1.62 -48.83 -19.52
C ALA A 19 -0.26 -49.04 -18.82
N ALA A 20 -0.21 -48.88 -17.52
CA ALA A 20 0.98 -49.17 -16.70
C ALA A 20 0.77 -50.45 -15.89
N ALA A 21 1.70 -51.36 -16.05
CA ALA A 21 1.75 -52.64 -15.38
C ALA A 21 2.15 -52.53 -13.90
N PHE A 22 1.43 -53.25 -13.05
CA PHE A 22 1.75 -53.41 -11.63
C PHE A 22 2.97 -54.34 -11.45
N THR A 23 4.01 -53.86 -10.79
CA THR A 23 5.07 -54.70 -10.23
C THR A 23 5.04 -54.55 -8.72
N MET A 24 4.71 -55.65 -8.02
CA MET A 24 4.79 -55.76 -6.56
C MET A 24 6.24 -55.87 -6.13
N CYS A 25 6.67 -55.01 -5.22
CA CYS A 25 7.89 -55.19 -4.43
C CYS A 25 7.57 -55.10 -2.95
N THR A 26 8.07 -56.05 -2.21
CA THR A 26 7.95 -56.28 -0.77
C THR A 26 8.58 -55.18 0.08
N PRO A 27 8.12 -54.98 1.34
CA PRO A 27 8.57 -53.85 2.18
C PRO A 27 9.90 -54.19 2.87
N ALA A 28 10.86 -53.30 2.72
CA ALA A 28 12.03 -53.23 3.60
C ALA A 28 11.68 -52.36 4.81
N VAL A 29 11.79 -52.90 6.01
CA VAL A 29 11.69 -52.18 7.27
C VAL A 29 12.92 -51.29 7.40
N MET A 30 12.68 -49.96 7.31
CA MET A 30 13.68 -48.96 7.66
C MET A 30 13.27 -48.22 8.90
N ALA A 31 14.24 -48.07 9.79
CA ALA A 31 14.09 -47.46 11.09
C ALA A 31 13.51 -46.06 11.05
N GLU A 32 12.56 -45.83 11.93
CA GLU A 32 11.91 -44.57 12.21
C GLU A 32 12.88 -43.60 12.87
N GLU A 33 13.45 -42.69 12.13
CA GLU A 33 14.20 -41.56 12.67
C GLU A 33 13.17 -40.49 13.07
N ALA A 34 13.02 -40.35 14.40
CA ALA A 34 12.08 -39.40 15.00
C ALA A 34 12.44 -37.97 14.61
N SER A 35 11.74 -37.44 13.63
CA SER A 35 11.74 -36.01 13.29
C SER A 35 11.16 -35.24 14.49
N GLN A 36 11.99 -34.46 15.17
CA GLN A 36 11.51 -33.48 16.13
C GLN A 36 10.57 -32.53 15.42
N PRO A 37 9.37 -32.22 15.98
CA PRO A 37 8.50 -31.22 15.42
C PRO A 37 9.21 -29.86 15.50
N ALA A 38 9.27 -29.17 14.36
CA ALA A 38 9.69 -27.79 14.29
C ALA A 38 8.89 -26.98 15.32
N GLN A 39 9.58 -26.39 16.29
CA GLN A 39 8.97 -25.46 17.23
C GLN A 39 8.41 -24.30 16.41
N SER A 40 7.08 -24.23 16.30
CA SER A 40 6.41 -23.07 15.80
C SER A 40 6.83 -21.88 16.68
N ALA A 41 7.52 -20.92 16.08
CA ALA A 41 7.86 -19.68 16.75
C ALA A 41 6.54 -19.03 17.23
N THR A 42 6.35 -18.97 18.53
CA THR A 42 5.21 -18.27 19.14
C THR A 42 5.31 -16.81 18.72
N PRO A 43 4.29 -16.22 18.09
CA PRO A 43 4.30 -14.80 17.76
C PRO A 43 4.53 -14.02 19.06
N ALA A 44 5.48 -13.07 19.04
CA ALA A 44 5.68 -12.17 20.16
C ALA A 44 4.34 -11.46 20.45
N PRO A 45 3.94 -11.30 21.72
CA PRO A 45 2.66 -10.72 22.07
C PRO A 45 2.61 -9.30 21.50
N ALA A 46 1.68 -9.07 20.56
CA ALA A 46 1.25 -7.73 20.20
C ALA A 46 0.89 -7.04 21.52
N THR A 47 1.42 -5.84 21.75
CA THR A 47 1.09 -5.04 22.92
C THR A 47 -0.43 -4.87 22.88
N LYS A 48 -1.15 -5.59 23.75
CA LYS A 48 -2.61 -5.51 23.79
C LYS A 48 -2.96 -4.04 24.00
N ALA A 49 -3.75 -3.48 23.08
CA ALA A 49 -4.43 -2.23 23.33
C ALA A 49 -5.16 -2.39 24.66
N THR A 50 -4.90 -1.51 25.62
CA THR A 50 -5.52 -1.56 26.94
C THR A 50 -6.95 -1.05 26.88
N LYS A 51 -7.30 -0.33 25.81
CA LYS A 51 -8.63 0.24 25.54
C LYS A 51 -9.19 -0.33 24.25
N GLU A 52 -10.44 -0.77 24.29
CA GLU A 52 -11.25 -1.03 23.11
C GLU A 52 -11.83 0.30 22.63
N PHE A 53 -11.48 0.71 21.40
CA PHE A 53 -11.96 1.95 20.81
C PHE A 53 -13.31 1.75 20.14
N THR A 54 -14.11 2.82 20.10
CA THR A 54 -15.42 2.88 19.50
C THR A 54 -15.45 3.86 18.32
N GLU A 55 -16.51 3.84 17.52
CA GLU A 55 -16.73 4.84 16.46
C GLU A 55 -16.78 6.27 17.03
N ASP A 56 -17.31 6.46 18.24
CA ASP A 56 -17.37 7.76 18.91
C ASP A 56 -15.96 8.27 19.29
N ASP A 57 -15.05 7.38 19.72
CA ASP A 57 -13.66 7.75 19.97
C ASP A 57 -12.99 8.26 18.69
N VAL A 58 -13.27 7.59 17.56
CA VAL A 58 -12.72 8.00 16.25
C VAL A 58 -13.33 9.32 15.80
N ASN A 59 -14.65 9.48 15.89
CA ASN A 59 -15.33 10.72 15.57
C ASN A 59 -14.73 11.91 16.34
N LYS A 60 -14.53 11.73 17.65
CA LYS A 60 -13.91 12.73 18.51
C LYS A 60 -12.48 13.05 18.05
N ARG A 61 -11.67 11.99 17.77
CA ARG A 61 -10.28 12.18 17.35
C ARG A 61 -10.16 12.88 15.99
N VAL A 62 -11.05 12.61 15.05
CA VAL A 62 -11.15 13.35 13.77
C VAL A 62 -11.38 14.82 14.00
N GLN A 63 -12.35 15.18 14.86
CA GLN A 63 -12.66 16.57 15.19
C GLN A 63 -11.45 17.28 15.82
N GLU A 64 -10.73 16.60 16.71
CA GLU A 64 -9.51 17.11 17.32
C GLU A 64 -8.43 17.38 16.26
N VAL A 65 -8.18 16.43 15.35
CA VAL A 65 -7.18 16.59 14.26
C VAL A 65 -7.56 17.74 13.32
N ILE A 66 -8.85 17.87 13.00
CA ILE A 66 -9.33 18.99 12.18
C ILE A 66 -9.05 20.32 12.91
N ALA A 67 -9.40 20.42 14.20
CA ALA A 67 -9.16 21.61 14.99
C ALA A 67 -7.66 21.95 15.12
N GLU A 68 -6.81 20.94 15.39
CA GLU A 68 -5.35 21.08 15.50
C GLU A 68 -4.69 21.63 14.22
N ARG A 69 -5.25 21.31 13.06
CA ARG A 69 -4.71 21.69 11.73
C ARG A 69 -5.46 22.84 11.07
N SER A 70 -6.52 23.37 11.71
CA SER A 70 -7.27 24.48 11.16
C SER A 70 -6.55 25.80 11.36
N LYS A 71 -6.57 26.62 10.30
CA LYS A 71 -6.10 27.99 10.30
C LYS A 71 -7.15 28.88 9.66
N ASP A 72 -7.47 30.00 10.28
CA ASP A 72 -8.49 30.94 9.79
C ASP A 72 -9.84 30.29 9.46
N GLY A 73 -10.22 29.25 10.24
CA GLY A 73 -11.48 28.51 10.10
C GLY A 73 -11.46 27.39 9.06
N ALA A 74 -10.38 27.21 8.30
CA ALA A 74 -10.23 26.13 7.34
C ALA A 74 -9.22 25.07 7.83
N PHE A 75 -9.50 23.81 7.55
CA PHE A 75 -8.55 22.71 7.71
C PHE A 75 -7.53 22.80 6.57
N VAL A 76 -6.26 22.98 6.94
CA VAL A 76 -5.15 23.08 5.98
C VAL A 76 -4.54 21.71 5.80
N PHE A 77 -4.52 21.24 4.57
CA PHE A 77 -3.97 19.93 4.20
C PHE A 77 -3.12 20.04 2.93
N HIS A 78 -1.87 19.61 3.04
CA HIS A 78 -1.02 19.44 1.85
C HIS A 78 -1.36 18.12 1.17
N ASP A 79 -1.90 18.18 -0.05
CA ASP A 79 -2.18 17.00 -0.88
C ASP A 79 -0.90 16.60 -1.62
N PRO A 80 -0.23 15.52 -1.24
CA PRO A 80 1.05 15.13 -1.83
C PRO A 80 0.92 14.71 -3.30
N LYS A 81 -0.26 14.24 -3.76
CA LYS A 81 -0.47 13.91 -5.17
C LYS A 81 -0.59 15.13 -6.07
N LEU A 82 -1.22 16.18 -5.60
CA LEU A 82 -1.33 17.42 -6.36
C LEU A 82 -0.16 18.37 -6.14
N ASP A 83 0.66 18.13 -5.09
CA ASP A 83 1.67 19.05 -4.60
C ASP A 83 1.07 20.44 -4.37
N ALA A 84 -0.02 20.46 -3.63
CA ALA A 84 -0.81 21.65 -3.39
C ALA A 84 -1.40 21.68 -1.99
N ASP A 85 -1.38 22.85 -1.39
CA ASP A 85 -2.08 23.09 -0.15
C ASP A 85 -3.57 23.31 -0.44
N LEU A 86 -4.41 22.64 0.34
CA LEU A 86 -5.86 22.72 0.28
C LEU A 86 -6.36 23.41 1.54
N ASP A 87 -7.17 24.45 1.38
CA ASP A 87 -7.90 25.11 2.46
C ASP A 87 -9.35 24.63 2.43
N LEU A 88 -9.72 23.79 3.40
CA LEU A 88 -10.95 23.02 3.36
C LEU A 88 -11.87 23.34 4.53
N GLU A 89 -13.15 23.49 4.27
CA GLU A 89 -14.19 23.60 5.27
C GLU A 89 -14.82 22.23 5.53
N PHE A 90 -14.91 21.87 6.82
CA PHE A 90 -15.50 20.60 7.24
C PHE A 90 -17.01 20.59 6.96
N GLU A 91 -17.50 19.50 6.37
CA GLU A 91 -18.93 19.27 6.15
C GLU A 91 -19.46 18.18 7.12
N GLN A 92 -18.94 16.95 7.00
CA GLN A 92 -19.41 15.84 7.81
C GLN A 92 -18.42 14.65 7.84
N ILE A 93 -18.48 13.88 8.92
CA ILE A 93 -17.89 12.54 8.95
C ILE A 93 -18.92 11.58 8.34
N LYS A 94 -18.59 10.94 7.22
CA LYS A 94 -19.50 10.11 6.45
C LYS A 94 -19.48 8.66 6.87
N ILE A 95 -18.29 8.12 7.15
CA ILE A 95 -18.08 6.71 7.48
C ILE A 95 -17.00 6.65 8.55
N VAL A 96 -17.21 5.78 9.54
CA VAL A 96 -16.17 5.34 10.48
C VAL A 96 -16.13 3.82 10.45
N ARG A 97 -14.91 3.23 10.46
CA ARG A 97 -14.70 1.78 10.47
C ARG A 97 -13.44 1.40 11.25
N GLY A 98 -13.59 0.38 12.11
CA GLY A 98 -12.45 -0.41 12.54
C GLY A 98 -12.17 -1.48 11.50
N MET A 99 -10.91 -1.60 11.09
CA MET A 99 -10.47 -2.60 10.13
C MET A 99 -9.38 -3.46 10.77
N GLU A 100 -9.65 -4.75 10.87
CA GLU A 100 -8.68 -5.71 11.41
C GLU A 100 -7.35 -5.59 10.69
N GLY A 101 -6.26 -5.50 11.46
CA GLY A 101 -4.91 -5.31 10.94
C GLY A 101 -4.59 -3.92 10.37
N TYR A 102 -5.59 -3.09 10.06
CA TYR A 102 -5.39 -1.75 9.47
C TYR A 102 -5.67 -0.59 10.43
N GLY A 103 -6.22 -0.87 11.62
CA GLY A 103 -6.58 0.13 12.61
C GLY A 103 -7.98 0.73 12.36
N TRP A 104 -8.12 2.01 12.62
CA TRP A 104 -9.36 2.75 12.46
C TRP A 104 -9.25 3.78 11.35
N PHE A 105 -10.31 3.94 10.57
CA PHE A 105 -10.36 5.03 9.62
C PHE A 105 -11.70 5.76 9.64
N ALA A 106 -11.66 7.02 9.24
CA ALA A 106 -12.85 7.83 9.02
C ALA A 106 -12.77 8.49 7.64
N ASN A 107 -13.84 8.38 6.86
CA ASN A 107 -14.02 9.14 5.62
C ASN A 107 -14.80 10.41 5.91
N VAL A 108 -14.21 11.55 5.64
CA VAL A 108 -14.70 12.89 5.98
C VAL A 108 -14.92 13.69 4.71
N ILE A 109 -16.06 14.35 4.63
CA ILE A 109 -16.39 15.24 3.52
C ILE A 109 -16.01 16.67 3.90
N PHE A 110 -15.31 17.30 2.98
CA PHE A 110 -14.95 18.71 3.00
C PHE A 110 -15.36 19.37 1.69
N HIS A 111 -15.42 20.67 1.70
CA HIS A 111 -15.46 21.48 0.47
C HIS A 111 -14.35 22.54 0.52
N ASP A 112 -13.96 22.99 -0.66
CA ASP A 112 -12.96 24.03 -0.81
C ASP A 112 -13.51 25.36 -0.22
N LYS A 113 -12.69 26.08 0.53
CA LYS A 113 -13.08 27.31 1.21
C LYS A 113 -13.53 28.41 0.25
N ASP A 114 -12.87 28.48 -0.92
CA ASP A 114 -13.13 29.53 -1.91
C ASP A 114 -14.18 29.14 -2.95
N GLU A 115 -14.37 27.80 -3.15
CA GLU A 115 -15.31 27.26 -4.12
C GLU A 115 -16.07 26.05 -3.54
N ALA A 116 -17.15 26.32 -2.81
CA ALA A 116 -17.91 25.30 -2.07
C ALA A 116 -18.47 24.13 -2.94
N ARG A 117 -18.54 24.31 -4.27
CA ARG A 117 -18.93 23.23 -5.19
C ARG A 117 -17.85 22.17 -5.38
N LYS A 118 -16.59 22.49 -5.02
CA LYS A 118 -15.49 21.54 -5.05
C LYS A 118 -15.48 20.73 -3.75
N GLN A 119 -15.97 19.51 -3.81
CA GLN A 119 -16.00 18.61 -2.66
C GLN A 119 -14.83 17.63 -2.69
N TYR A 120 -14.37 17.28 -1.49
CA TYR A 120 -13.32 16.30 -1.24
C TYR A 120 -13.83 15.25 -0.25
N ALA A 121 -13.49 13.99 -0.50
CA ALA A 121 -13.60 12.93 0.48
C ALA A 121 -12.19 12.56 0.93
N ILE A 122 -11.91 12.75 2.22
CA ILE A 122 -10.58 12.56 2.80
C ILE A 122 -10.66 11.47 3.85
N ASP A 123 -9.76 10.50 3.76
CA ASP A 123 -9.62 9.41 4.72
C ASP A 123 -8.58 9.79 5.79
N PHE A 124 -8.98 9.69 7.05
CA PHE A 124 -8.11 9.79 8.22
C PHE A 124 -7.86 8.40 8.77
N TRP A 125 -6.60 8.02 8.85
CA TRP A 125 -6.18 6.70 9.35
C TRP A 125 -5.55 6.82 10.71
N PHE A 126 -6.04 6.03 11.67
CA PHE A 126 -5.59 6.02 13.05
C PHE A 126 -5.11 4.63 13.45
N LYS A 127 -3.99 4.59 14.18
CA LYS A 127 -3.50 3.38 14.85
C LYS A 127 -3.80 3.45 16.34
N PRO A 128 -4.16 2.32 16.97
CA PRO A 128 -4.30 2.24 18.42
C PRO A 128 -2.92 2.18 19.07
N GLU A 129 -2.61 3.12 19.95
CA GLU A 129 -1.38 3.14 20.74
C GLU A 129 -1.74 3.33 22.23
N GLY A 130 -1.70 2.25 23.02
CA GLY A 130 -2.18 2.27 24.40
C GLY A 130 -3.66 2.67 24.47
N ASP A 131 -3.94 3.76 25.17
CA ASP A 131 -5.30 4.28 25.33
C ASP A 131 -5.64 5.43 24.35
N GLN A 132 -4.83 5.63 23.31
CA GLN A 132 -4.98 6.73 22.36
C GLN A 132 -5.10 6.22 20.92
N LEU A 133 -5.83 7.00 20.12
CA LEU A 133 -5.84 6.88 18.66
C LEU A 133 -4.85 7.89 18.08
N THR A 134 -3.72 7.38 17.60
CA THR A 134 -2.69 8.21 16.98
C THR A 134 -2.95 8.31 15.48
N LEU A 135 -2.98 9.54 14.96
CA LEU A 135 -3.09 9.76 13.52
C LEU A 135 -1.86 9.17 12.81
N MET A 136 -2.12 8.30 11.85
CA MET A 136 -1.09 7.64 11.05
C MET A 136 -0.96 8.29 9.68
N ASP A 137 -2.09 8.56 9.02
CA ASP A 137 -2.09 9.06 7.65
C ASP A 137 -3.37 9.84 7.33
N ILE A 138 -3.30 10.76 6.36
CA ILE A 138 -4.43 11.48 5.79
C ILE A 138 -4.32 11.39 4.26
N ARG A 139 -5.40 10.97 3.58
CA ARG A 139 -5.40 10.79 2.13
C ARG A 139 -6.65 11.37 1.49
N VAL A 140 -6.47 12.03 0.36
CA VAL A 140 -7.61 12.40 -0.49
C VAL A 140 -8.08 11.16 -1.24
N GLN A 141 -9.20 10.58 -0.83
CA GLN A 141 -9.84 9.45 -1.51
C GLN A 141 -10.53 9.91 -2.80
N LYS A 142 -11.25 11.02 -2.73
CA LYS A 142 -11.94 11.62 -3.87
C LYS A 142 -11.67 13.11 -3.91
N GLY A 143 -11.40 13.63 -5.09
CA GLY A 143 -11.25 15.05 -5.34
C GLY A 143 -12.23 15.56 -6.40
N PRO A 144 -12.40 16.89 -6.51
CA PRO A 144 -13.28 17.49 -7.49
C PRO A 144 -12.73 17.33 -8.90
N LYS A 145 -13.59 16.94 -9.83
CA LYS A 145 -13.35 16.97 -11.26
C LYS A 145 -14.37 17.90 -11.90
N GLN A 146 -13.89 18.87 -12.65
CA GLN A 146 -14.76 19.80 -13.38
C GLN A 146 -15.35 19.14 -14.61
N ASP A 147 -16.64 19.39 -14.85
CA ASP A 147 -17.37 19.01 -16.05
C ASP A 147 -18.32 20.16 -16.44
N GLY A 148 -17.93 20.94 -17.44
CA GLY A 148 -18.59 22.20 -17.77
C GLY A 148 -18.58 23.17 -16.60
N ASP A 149 -19.74 23.64 -16.17
CA ASP A 149 -19.92 24.55 -15.03
C ASP A 149 -20.13 23.80 -13.70
N SER A 150 -20.07 22.47 -13.71
CA SER A 150 -20.32 21.61 -12.54
C SER A 150 -19.05 20.92 -12.08
N TYR A 151 -19.10 20.42 -10.83
CA TYR A 151 -18.08 19.56 -10.26
C TYR A 151 -18.70 18.25 -9.81
N TYR A 152 -17.93 17.14 -9.94
CA TYR A 152 -18.26 15.85 -9.32
C TYR A 152 -17.02 15.29 -8.62
N MET A 153 -17.22 14.46 -7.63
CA MET A 153 -16.11 13.81 -6.93
C MET A 153 -15.60 12.61 -7.72
N LEU A 154 -14.37 12.68 -8.20
CA LEU A 154 -13.67 11.58 -8.85
C LEU A 154 -12.83 10.82 -7.82
N THR A 155 -12.99 9.50 -7.77
CA THR A 155 -12.15 8.64 -6.92
C THR A 155 -10.71 8.66 -7.43
N ARG A 156 -9.78 8.95 -6.51
CA ARG A 156 -8.33 8.90 -6.75
C ARG A 156 -7.71 7.56 -6.36
N MET A 157 -8.50 6.68 -5.77
CA MET A 157 -8.04 5.36 -5.38
C MET A 157 -7.54 4.58 -6.58
N PRO A 158 -6.41 3.89 -6.44
CA PRO A 158 -5.94 2.99 -7.46
C PRO A 158 -6.92 1.85 -7.70
N VAL A 159 -6.65 1.09 -8.72
CA VAL A 159 -7.28 -0.19 -9.04
C VAL A 159 -7.48 -1.01 -7.77
N ALA A 160 -8.59 -1.72 -7.70
CA ALA A 160 -8.85 -2.65 -6.60
C ALA A 160 -7.65 -3.58 -6.40
N TRP A 161 -7.13 -3.59 -5.19
CA TRP A 161 -5.85 -4.22 -4.80
C TRP A 161 -5.73 -5.72 -5.13
N TRP A 162 -6.84 -6.45 -5.27
CA TRP A 162 -6.83 -7.86 -5.70
C TRP A 162 -6.46 -8.06 -7.18
N TRP A 163 -6.35 -6.99 -7.95
CA TRP A 163 -5.90 -7.02 -9.33
C TRP A 163 -4.41 -6.67 -9.48
N LEU A 164 -3.76 -6.28 -8.38
CA LEU A 164 -2.33 -6.00 -8.42
C LEU A 164 -1.57 -7.28 -8.77
N PRO A 165 -0.75 -7.28 -9.82
CA PRO A 165 -0.06 -8.47 -10.26
C PRO A 165 0.98 -8.91 -9.23
N VAL A 166 1.12 -10.22 -9.05
CA VAL A 166 2.09 -10.83 -8.11
C VAL A 166 3.53 -10.40 -8.45
N GLN A 167 3.80 -10.16 -9.72
CA GLN A 167 5.09 -9.69 -10.22
C GLN A 167 5.50 -8.31 -9.69
N GLU A 168 4.55 -7.54 -9.21
CA GLU A 168 4.78 -6.22 -8.62
C GLU A 168 4.46 -6.18 -7.13
N HIS A 169 3.61 -7.09 -6.65
CA HIS A 169 3.11 -7.13 -5.28
C HIS A 169 3.12 -8.57 -4.75
N PRO A 170 4.30 -9.10 -4.40
CA PRO A 170 4.45 -10.48 -3.97
C PRO A 170 3.87 -10.74 -2.58
N GLY A 171 3.60 -12.00 -2.28
CA GLY A 171 3.15 -12.43 -0.95
C GLY A 171 1.63 -12.37 -0.77
N ASP A 172 1.20 -12.80 0.41
CA ASP A 172 -0.20 -12.76 0.83
C ASP A 172 -0.57 -11.38 1.42
N MET A 173 -1.85 -11.07 1.43
CA MET A 173 -2.35 -9.88 2.11
C MET A 173 -2.14 -10.01 3.62
N GLU A 174 -1.48 -9.02 4.23
CA GLU A 174 -1.37 -8.93 5.68
C GLU A 174 -2.68 -8.38 6.28
N VAL A 175 -3.29 -9.12 7.19
CA VAL A 175 -4.59 -8.78 7.77
C VAL A 175 -4.55 -8.53 9.29
N THR A 176 -3.40 -8.71 9.93
CA THR A 176 -3.28 -8.60 11.39
C THR A 176 -2.42 -7.44 11.86
N ARG A 177 -1.38 -7.10 11.10
CA ARG A 177 -0.34 -6.13 11.50
C ARG A 177 -0.10 -5.03 10.46
N ALA A 178 -0.96 -4.89 9.46
CA ALA A 178 -0.75 -3.94 8.37
C ALA A 178 -0.50 -2.50 8.85
N TRP A 179 -1.28 -2.00 9.83
CA TRP A 179 -1.07 -0.67 10.38
C TRP A 179 0.28 -0.51 11.10
N GLN A 180 0.81 -1.58 11.73
CA GLN A 180 2.12 -1.53 12.37
C GLN A 180 3.24 -1.46 11.34
N VAL A 181 3.10 -2.20 10.22
CA VAL A 181 4.04 -2.16 9.10
C VAL A 181 4.03 -0.78 8.44
N MET A 182 2.86 -0.24 8.11
CA MET A 182 2.74 1.12 7.57
C MET A 182 3.35 2.17 8.51
N SER A 183 3.10 2.03 9.82
CA SER A 183 3.69 2.92 10.83
C SER A 183 5.22 2.83 10.87
N ALA A 184 5.81 1.64 10.69
CA ALA A 184 7.26 1.49 10.61
C ALA A 184 7.85 2.22 9.41
N ILE A 185 7.16 2.16 8.25
CA ILE A 185 7.57 2.89 7.04
C ILE A 185 7.44 4.41 7.24
N HIS A 186 6.32 4.90 7.78
CA HIS A 186 6.18 6.34 8.08
C HIS A 186 7.26 6.83 9.05
N ASN A 187 7.59 6.05 10.08
CA ASN A 187 8.65 6.38 11.02
C ASN A 187 10.03 6.39 10.32
N TYR A 188 10.29 5.42 9.45
CA TYR A 188 11.51 5.37 8.66
C TYR A 188 11.65 6.65 7.80
N ILE A 189 10.62 6.99 7.03
CA ILE A 189 10.60 8.21 6.21
C ILE A 189 10.84 9.45 7.08
N ALA A 190 10.11 9.58 8.20
CA ALA A 190 10.22 10.74 9.08
C ALA A 190 11.62 10.93 9.68
N THR A 191 12.35 9.83 9.92
CA THR A 191 13.69 9.85 10.53
C THR A 191 14.83 9.93 9.53
N HIS A 192 14.59 9.64 8.24
CA HIS A 192 15.60 9.62 7.18
C HIS A 192 15.43 10.73 6.13
N LYS A 193 14.42 11.58 6.27
CA LYS A 193 14.25 12.72 5.38
C LYS A 193 15.28 13.80 5.65
N ASP A 194 15.67 14.49 4.60
CA ASP A 194 16.59 15.63 4.65
C ASP A 194 15.95 16.88 5.28
N ALA A 195 16.71 17.98 5.35
CA ALA A 195 16.23 19.23 5.88
C ALA A 195 15.10 19.89 5.06
N LYS A 196 14.90 19.46 3.81
CA LYS A 196 13.83 19.92 2.92
C LYS A 196 12.59 19.03 2.95
N GLY A 197 12.68 17.89 3.63
CA GLY A 197 11.58 16.94 3.78
C GLY A 197 11.62 15.77 2.81
N ALA A 198 12.57 15.70 1.88
CA ALA A 198 12.73 14.62 0.94
C ALA A 198 13.46 13.42 1.56
N LEU A 199 13.08 12.21 1.20
CA LEU A 199 13.81 10.98 1.52
C LEU A 199 14.93 10.77 0.50
N GLU A 200 16.16 10.64 0.98
CA GLU A 200 17.29 10.33 0.12
C GLU A 200 17.40 8.82 -0.12
N ILE A 201 17.19 8.39 -1.38
CA ILE A 201 17.26 6.99 -1.77
C ILE A 201 18.43 6.79 -2.72
N LYS A 202 19.33 5.87 -2.37
CA LYS A 202 20.42 5.48 -3.25
C LYS A 202 19.91 4.58 -4.37
N ASP A 203 20.16 4.97 -5.59
CA ASP A 203 19.88 4.18 -6.77
C ASP A 203 20.99 3.14 -6.97
N ASP A 204 20.68 1.88 -6.79
CA ASP A 204 21.65 0.77 -6.90
C ASP A 204 22.21 0.60 -8.33
N LYS A 205 21.45 1.02 -9.37
CA LYS A 205 21.87 0.87 -10.77
C LYS A 205 22.75 2.02 -11.26
N THR A 206 22.46 3.24 -10.83
CA THR A 206 23.22 4.43 -11.26
C THR A 206 24.27 4.87 -10.24
N GLY A 207 24.10 4.47 -8.98
CA GLY A 207 24.93 4.93 -7.86
C GLY A 207 24.58 6.33 -7.35
N GLU A 208 23.62 7.00 -7.96
CA GLU A 208 23.15 8.34 -7.57
C GLU A 208 22.27 8.27 -6.30
N THR A 209 22.25 9.34 -5.54
CA THR A 209 21.30 9.54 -4.45
C THR A 209 20.20 10.48 -4.93
N LEU A 210 18.96 10.00 -4.88
CA LEU A 210 17.77 10.70 -5.35
C LEU A 210 17.01 11.24 -4.15
N PRO A 211 16.83 12.56 -4.03
CA PRO A 211 15.87 13.13 -3.09
C PRO A 211 14.44 12.92 -3.62
N LEU A 212 13.57 12.30 -2.85
CA LEU A 212 12.20 11.99 -3.26
C LEU A 212 11.19 12.39 -2.19
N ASP A 213 10.10 13.03 -2.61
CA ASP A 213 8.98 13.40 -1.76
C ASP A 213 8.02 12.21 -1.64
N PHE A 214 7.66 11.88 -0.40
CA PHE A 214 6.68 10.83 -0.12
C PHE A 214 5.30 11.24 -0.64
N VAL A 215 4.60 10.29 -1.27
CA VAL A 215 3.23 10.48 -1.76
C VAL A 215 2.24 9.61 -1.02
N GLU A 216 2.34 8.28 -1.16
CA GLU A 216 1.44 7.35 -0.45
C GLU A 216 2.00 5.93 -0.37
N ILE A 217 1.58 5.20 0.66
CA ILE A 217 1.83 3.77 0.80
C ILE A 217 0.73 3.00 0.06
N HIS A 218 1.09 2.04 -0.78
CA HIS A 218 0.12 1.16 -1.43
C HIS A 218 -0.48 0.17 -0.43
N GLN A 219 -1.74 -0.15 -0.61
CA GLN A 219 -2.45 -1.17 0.14
C GLN A 219 -2.95 -2.26 -0.83
N PRO A 220 -3.00 -3.50 -0.36
CA PRO A 220 -2.69 -4.00 0.98
C PRO A 220 -1.18 -4.16 1.21
N VAL A 221 -0.78 -4.11 2.48
CA VAL A 221 0.51 -4.62 2.94
C VAL A 221 0.60 -6.10 2.64
N ARG A 222 1.76 -6.58 2.23
CA ARG A 222 2.02 -7.98 1.89
C ARG A 222 2.86 -8.66 2.95
N HIS A 223 2.62 -9.94 3.15
CA HIS A 223 3.40 -10.82 4.03
C HIS A 223 4.07 -11.88 3.17
N LEU A 224 5.40 -11.93 3.21
CA LEU A 224 6.22 -12.88 2.49
C LEU A 224 6.44 -14.12 3.36
N LYS A 225 5.83 -15.26 2.99
CA LYS A 225 5.83 -16.47 3.81
C LYS A 225 7.22 -17.06 4.01
N LYS A 226 8.05 -17.00 2.97
CA LYS A 226 9.37 -17.64 2.96
C LYS A 226 10.29 -17.08 4.05
N ASP A 227 10.28 -15.76 4.22
CA ASP A 227 11.22 -15.07 5.09
C ASP A 227 10.55 -14.43 6.32
N GLY A 228 9.20 -14.48 6.39
CA GLY A 228 8.42 -13.85 7.46
C GLY A 228 8.49 -12.32 7.43
N GLU A 229 8.88 -11.76 6.30
CA GLU A 229 8.98 -10.33 6.07
C GLU A 229 7.67 -9.74 5.60
N TYR A 230 7.53 -8.45 5.82
CA TYR A 230 6.45 -7.66 5.22
C TYR A 230 7.00 -6.86 4.05
N PHE A 231 6.19 -6.75 3.01
CA PHE A 231 6.51 -6.03 1.79
C PHE A 231 5.46 -4.95 1.51
N VAL A 232 5.93 -3.78 1.11
CA VAL A 232 5.06 -2.64 0.79
C VAL A 232 5.68 -1.82 -0.32
N CYS A 233 4.91 -1.60 -1.36
CA CYS A 233 5.24 -0.64 -2.40
C CYS A 233 4.72 0.75 -2.03
N THR A 234 5.45 1.80 -2.39
CA THR A 234 5.17 3.16 -1.96
C THR A 234 5.48 4.15 -3.07
N ASP A 235 4.52 5.01 -3.40
CA ASP A 235 4.73 6.10 -4.34
C ASP A 235 5.56 7.21 -3.73
N PHE A 236 6.59 7.61 -4.46
CA PHE A 236 7.38 8.82 -4.24
C PHE A 236 7.39 9.67 -5.50
N ARG A 237 7.75 10.93 -5.36
CA ARG A 237 7.85 11.85 -6.48
C ARG A 237 9.10 12.69 -6.39
N LYS A 238 9.68 13.02 -7.54
CA LYS A 238 10.81 13.94 -7.62
C LYS A 238 10.38 15.34 -7.18
N PRO A 239 11.11 15.98 -6.25
CA PRO A 239 10.79 17.31 -5.77
C PRO A 239 10.63 18.33 -6.92
N GLY A 240 9.55 19.09 -6.88
CA GLY A 240 9.23 20.11 -7.88
C GLY A 240 8.68 19.57 -9.22
N SER A 241 8.55 18.25 -9.38
CA SER A 241 7.84 17.64 -10.51
C SER A 241 6.41 17.28 -10.10
N LYS A 242 5.47 17.29 -11.05
CA LYS A 242 4.11 16.82 -10.85
C LYS A 242 3.89 15.38 -11.32
N ASP A 243 4.75 14.91 -12.22
CA ASP A 243 4.50 13.70 -13.01
C ASP A 243 5.62 12.66 -12.90
N GLU A 244 6.80 13.00 -12.34
CA GLU A 244 7.95 12.09 -12.20
C GLU A 244 7.79 11.23 -10.94
N TYR A 245 6.98 10.16 -11.03
CA TYR A 245 6.74 9.23 -9.93
C TYR A 245 7.72 8.07 -9.94
N TYR A 246 8.15 7.69 -8.74
CA TYR A 246 8.96 6.52 -8.45
C TYR A 246 8.15 5.56 -7.59
N ASP A 247 8.28 4.28 -7.86
CA ASP A 247 7.73 3.22 -7.02
C ASP A 247 8.88 2.66 -6.17
N ILE A 248 8.75 2.76 -4.86
CA ILE A 248 9.79 2.37 -3.91
C ILE A 248 9.28 1.22 -3.06
N ASP A 249 10.00 0.12 -3.08
CA ASP A 249 9.69 -1.06 -2.30
C ASP A 249 10.40 -1.03 -0.96
N PHE A 250 9.63 -1.35 0.09
CA PHE A 250 10.10 -1.48 1.46
C PHE A 250 9.93 -2.90 1.96
N TRP A 251 10.98 -3.46 2.52
CA TRP A 251 10.94 -4.70 3.30
C TRP A 251 11.00 -4.36 4.78
N VAL A 252 10.09 -4.92 5.54
CA VAL A 252 9.96 -4.65 6.98
C VAL A 252 10.05 -5.95 7.74
N ASN A 253 10.99 -6.02 8.66
CA ASN A 253 11.26 -7.19 9.49
C ASN A 253 11.01 -6.93 10.95
N GLN A 254 10.78 -7.99 11.71
CA GLN A 254 10.72 -7.91 13.16
C GLN A 254 12.12 -8.03 13.75
N LYS A 255 12.66 -6.94 14.31
CA LYS A 255 13.93 -6.88 15.02
C LYS A 255 13.68 -6.53 16.50
N SER A 256 14.16 -7.35 17.41
CA SER A 256 14.05 -7.11 18.87
C SER A 256 12.62 -6.79 19.33
N GLY A 257 11.61 -7.41 18.70
CA GLY A 257 10.20 -7.22 19.04
C GLY A 257 9.53 -6.02 18.36
N LYS A 258 10.27 -5.22 17.58
CA LYS A 258 9.77 -4.07 16.80
C LYS A 258 9.81 -4.36 15.32
N LEU A 259 8.90 -3.75 14.57
CA LEU A 259 8.95 -3.73 13.11
C LEU A 259 9.85 -2.59 12.66
N GLU A 260 10.85 -2.93 11.87
CA GLU A 260 11.83 -1.99 11.32
C GLU A 260 12.00 -2.23 9.83
N VAL A 261 12.21 -1.15 9.09
CA VAL A 261 12.57 -1.22 7.66
C VAL A 261 13.97 -1.82 7.56
N ASP A 262 14.08 -2.90 6.80
CA ASP A 262 15.33 -3.64 6.58
C ASP A 262 15.97 -3.32 5.25
N ASN A 263 15.16 -3.13 4.21
CA ASN A 263 15.63 -2.86 2.87
C ASN A 263 14.69 -1.89 2.15
N VAL A 264 15.27 -1.07 1.28
CA VAL A 264 14.56 -0.10 0.44
C VAL A 264 15.15 -0.14 -0.96
N LYS A 265 14.31 -0.32 -1.99
CA LYS A 265 14.76 -0.36 -3.39
C LYS A 265 13.85 0.43 -4.31
N ILE A 266 14.42 0.98 -5.36
CA ILE A 266 13.68 1.60 -6.44
C ILE A 266 13.11 0.49 -7.33
N HIS A 267 11.79 0.30 -7.31
CA HIS A 267 11.09 -0.66 -8.15
C HIS A 267 10.80 -0.11 -9.53
N LYS A 268 10.20 1.09 -9.60
CA LYS A 268 9.89 1.74 -10.87
C LYS A 268 10.47 3.14 -10.93
N ILE A 269 10.83 3.53 -12.12
CA ILE A 269 11.33 4.88 -12.42
C ILE A 269 10.40 5.59 -13.40
N PRO A 270 10.31 6.93 -13.34
CA PRO A 270 9.60 7.70 -14.35
C PRO A 270 10.35 7.65 -15.67
N VAL A 271 9.62 7.41 -16.75
CA VAL A 271 10.10 7.47 -18.13
C VAL A 271 9.13 8.31 -18.93
N GLN A 272 9.66 9.22 -19.75
CA GLN A 272 8.85 10.05 -20.63
C GLN A 272 8.88 9.51 -22.05
N GLU A 273 7.71 9.13 -22.58
CA GLU A 273 7.52 8.69 -23.94
C GLU A 273 6.45 9.59 -24.60
N ASP A 274 6.76 10.19 -25.75
CA ASP A 274 5.85 11.08 -26.48
C ASP A 274 5.22 12.20 -25.61
N GLY A 275 5.98 12.71 -24.65
CA GLY A 275 5.53 13.77 -23.73
C GLY A 275 4.65 13.27 -22.57
N VAL A 276 4.40 11.98 -22.47
CA VAL A 276 3.65 11.36 -21.37
C VAL A 276 4.60 10.67 -20.42
N TRP A 277 4.45 10.92 -19.12
CA TRP A 277 5.19 10.22 -18.08
C TRP A 277 4.51 8.88 -17.74
N THR A 278 5.32 7.83 -17.72
CA THR A 278 4.94 6.47 -17.29
C THR A 278 5.93 5.95 -16.27
N GLN A 279 5.60 4.85 -15.60
CA GLN A 279 6.53 4.16 -14.69
C GLN A 279 7.04 2.89 -15.35
N GLN A 280 8.36 2.74 -15.45
CA GLN A 280 9.01 1.55 -15.97
C GLN A 280 9.61 0.72 -14.82
N PRO A 281 9.25 -0.59 -14.70
CA PRO A 281 9.81 -1.44 -13.67
C PRO A 281 11.29 -1.74 -13.94
N ARG A 282 12.10 -1.78 -12.89
CA ARG A 282 13.51 -2.17 -12.92
C ARG A 282 13.72 -3.64 -12.65
N TYR A 283 12.76 -4.27 -12.02
CA TYR A 283 12.72 -5.69 -11.72
C TYR A 283 11.27 -6.13 -11.52
N THR A 284 11.06 -7.44 -11.51
CA THR A 284 9.78 -8.06 -11.20
C THR A 284 10.00 -9.19 -10.20
N PHE A 285 8.91 -9.67 -9.60
CA PHE A 285 8.96 -10.79 -8.69
C PHE A 285 8.48 -12.06 -9.37
N GLU A 286 9.15 -13.18 -9.14
CA GLU A 286 8.69 -14.49 -9.58
C GLU A 286 7.99 -15.23 -8.44
N GLY A 287 6.69 -15.52 -8.66
CA GLY A 287 5.87 -16.24 -7.70
C GLY A 287 5.47 -15.42 -6.46
N MET A 288 4.75 -16.09 -5.56
CA MET A 288 4.27 -15.49 -4.31
C MET A 288 5.39 -15.30 -3.26
N ASP A 289 6.47 -16.07 -3.38
CA ASP A 289 7.60 -16.10 -2.45
C ASP A 289 8.91 -15.58 -3.04
N PHE A 290 8.81 -14.79 -3.99
CA PHE A 290 9.72 -14.10 -4.90
C PHE A 290 11.21 -14.51 -4.99
N ASP A 291 11.65 -14.68 -6.24
CA ASP A 291 13.00 -14.37 -6.67
C ASP A 291 12.95 -13.10 -7.53
N VAL A 292 13.79 -12.12 -7.22
CA VAL A 292 13.87 -10.88 -7.99
C VAL A 292 14.53 -11.17 -9.32
N THR A 293 13.80 -11.01 -10.41
CA THR A 293 14.39 -11.08 -11.77
C THR A 293 14.81 -9.69 -12.21
N ASN A 294 16.10 -9.54 -12.46
CA ASN A 294 16.73 -8.29 -12.96
C ASN A 294 16.51 -8.11 -14.46
#